data_ae126eeeab957983fa4c05eb4c51e033
#
_entry.id   ae126eeeab957983fa4c05eb4c51e033
#
_cell.length_a   1.000
_cell.length_b   1.000
_cell.length_c   1.000
_cell.angle_alpha   90.00
_cell.angle_beta   90.00
_cell.angle_gamma   90.00
#
_symmetry.space_group_name_H-M   'P 1'
#
loop_
_entity.id
_entity.type
_entity.pdbx_description
1 polymer ?
#
loop_
_entity_poly.entity_id
_entity_poly.type
_entity_poly.pdbx_seq_one_letter_code
_entity_poly.pdbx_strand_id
1 'polypeptide(L)'
;MKPGVDYIGVSTPFYCHAGQGNFLFHKRSQKCRDEQGRWDTGSGKLEFGLTPEENVLKEVIEEYGCVGEIQERLLSFSLFREANGIKTHWLVVPFVIKVNRNEVKNNEPESIDEIAWFKLNNLPAPLHTGFEFTFNKHRDLFKKYSNTI
;
A
#
# COMPACT_ATOMS: atom_id res chain seq x y z
N MET A 1 12.19 -19.46 -8.13
CA MET A 1 12.63 -18.65 -6.96
C MET A 1 11.59 -17.60 -6.64
N LYS A 2 11.32 -17.43 -5.35
CA LYS A 2 10.28 -16.50 -4.88
C LYS A 2 10.92 -15.25 -4.26
N PRO A 3 10.57 -14.05 -4.72
CA PRO A 3 11.05 -12.83 -4.08
C PRO A 3 10.56 -12.76 -2.63
N GLY A 4 11.42 -12.26 -1.77
CA GLY A 4 11.15 -12.18 -0.34
C GLY A 4 11.43 -13.47 0.42
N VAL A 5 11.48 -14.62 -0.25
CA VAL A 5 11.74 -15.94 0.35
C VAL A 5 13.11 -16.45 -0.04
N ASP A 6 13.37 -16.58 -1.33
CA ASP A 6 14.63 -17.11 -1.86
C ASP A 6 15.67 -16.03 -2.06
N TYR A 7 15.24 -14.80 -2.20
CA TYR A 7 16.09 -13.61 -2.31
C TYR A 7 15.29 -12.40 -1.80
N ILE A 8 16.01 -11.30 -1.55
CA ILE A 8 15.37 -10.08 -1.06
C ILE A 8 14.39 -9.56 -2.13
N GLY A 9 13.12 -9.47 -1.78
CA GLY A 9 12.12 -8.84 -2.64
C GLY A 9 12.10 -7.34 -2.43
N VAL A 10 11.64 -6.60 -3.44
CA VAL A 10 11.42 -5.16 -3.33
C VAL A 10 9.94 -4.89 -3.55
N SER A 11 9.32 -4.13 -2.66
CA SER A 11 7.92 -3.75 -2.79
C SER A 11 7.75 -2.24 -2.77
N THR A 12 6.72 -1.77 -3.46
CA THR A 12 6.38 -0.35 -3.52
C THR A 12 4.97 -0.13 -2.99
N PRO A 13 4.80 -0.07 -1.65
CA PRO A 13 3.50 0.27 -1.09
C PRO A 13 3.14 1.72 -1.38
N PHE A 14 1.85 2.00 -1.47
CA PHE A 14 1.37 3.34 -1.75
C PHE A 14 0.21 3.72 -0.85
N TYR A 15 0.18 4.99 -0.50
CA TYR A 15 -0.79 5.60 0.40
C TYR A 15 -1.46 6.72 -0.37
N CYS A 16 -2.68 6.47 -0.87
CA CYS A 16 -3.39 7.40 -1.74
C CYS A 16 -4.28 8.34 -0.92
N HIS A 17 -4.19 9.63 -1.22
CA HIS A 17 -5.09 10.64 -0.65
C HIS A 17 -5.56 11.60 -1.75
N ALA A 18 -6.63 12.31 -1.47
CA ALA A 18 -7.22 13.26 -2.42
C ALA A 18 -7.17 14.71 -1.93
N GLY A 19 -6.31 15.01 -0.95
CA GLY A 19 -6.16 16.34 -0.37
C GLY A 19 -7.22 16.71 0.64
N GLN A 20 -7.98 15.74 1.16
CA GLN A 20 -9.11 15.97 2.07
C GLN A 20 -8.90 15.37 3.46
N GLY A 21 -7.67 15.01 3.78
CA GLY A 21 -7.33 14.47 5.10
C GLY A 21 -7.62 12.98 5.28
N ASN A 22 -8.12 12.31 4.27
CA ASN A 22 -8.41 10.88 4.32
C ASN A 22 -7.49 10.11 3.38
N PHE A 23 -7.20 8.86 3.76
CA PHE A 23 -6.46 7.93 2.92
C PHE A 23 -7.36 6.82 2.42
N LEU A 24 -7.05 6.33 1.22
CA LEU A 24 -7.79 5.27 0.57
C LEU A 24 -7.31 3.91 1.06
N PHE A 25 -8.26 3.07 1.47
CA PHE A 25 -7.99 1.70 1.88
C PHE A 25 -8.86 0.76 1.09
N HIS A 26 -8.41 -0.48 0.99
CA HIS A 26 -9.22 -1.56 0.44
C HIS A 26 -9.20 -2.77 1.36
N LYS A 27 -10.31 -3.51 1.34
CA LYS A 27 -10.44 -4.75 2.12
C LYS A 27 -10.05 -5.92 1.23
N ARG A 28 -9.07 -6.71 1.69
CA ARG A 28 -8.57 -7.86 0.96
C ARG A 28 -9.62 -8.98 0.95
N SER A 29 -9.85 -9.55 -0.23
CA SER A 29 -10.86 -10.59 -0.39
C SER A 29 -10.40 -11.95 0.13
N GLN A 30 -11.32 -12.90 0.24
CA GLN A 30 -11.00 -14.27 0.62
C GLN A 30 -10.18 -15.00 -0.44
N LYS A 31 -10.12 -14.47 -1.67
CA LYS A 31 -9.30 -15.04 -2.75
C LYS A 31 -7.84 -14.63 -2.66
N CYS A 32 -7.49 -13.68 -1.81
CA CYS A 32 -6.09 -13.31 -1.57
C CYS A 32 -5.35 -14.48 -0.92
N ARG A 33 -4.06 -14.60 -1.26
CA ARG A 33 -3.22 -15.68 -0.74
C ARG A 33 -3.02 -15.60 0.77
N ASP A 34 -2.99 -14.39 1.32
CA ASP A 34 -2.77 -14.14 2.75
C ASP A 34 -3.58 -12.93 3.22
N GLU A 35 -3.66 -12.77 4.52
CA GLU A 35 -4.26 -11.61 5.20
C GLU A 35 -5.66 -11.26 4.67
N GLN A 36 -6.48 -12.28 4.42
CA GLN A 36 -7.85 -12.09 3.96
C GLN A 36 -8.68 -11.29 4.95
N GLY A 37 -9.56 -10.42 4.44
CA GLY A 37 -10.43 -9.60 5.26
C GLY A 37 -9.76 -8.43 5.96
N ARG A 38 -8.46 -8.24 5.77
CA ARG A 38 -7.72 -7.12 6.37
C ARG A 38 -7.72 -5.93 5.43
N TRP A 39 -7.61 -4.75 6.02
CA TRP A 39 -7.58 -3.49 5.27
C TRP A 39 -6.14 -3.09 5.00
N ASP A 40 -5.89 -2.72 3.75
CA ASP A 40 -4.58 -2.34 3.25
C ASP A 40 -4.72 -1.13 2.33
N THR A 41 -3.62 -0.46 2.08
CA THR A 41 -3.60 0.72 1.20
C THR A 41 -3.15 0.40 -0.23
N GLY A 42 -2.47 -0.71 -0.40
CA GLY A 42 -1.98 -1.16 -1.70
C GLY A 42 -0.47 -1.28 -1.76
N SER A 43 -0.03 -2.20 -2.59
CA SER A 43 1.39 -2.45 -2.78
C SER A 43 1.59 -3.32 -4.02
N GLY A 44 2.80 -3.27 -4.58
CA GLY A 44 3.19 -4.17 -5.65
C GLY A 44 4.65 -4.54 -5.55
N LYS A 45 4.99 -5.70 -6.10
CA LYS A 45 6.40 -6.10 -6.24
C LYS A 45 7.04 -5.26 -7.34
N LEU A 46 8.27 -4.81 -7.09
CA LEU A 46 9.03 -4.11 -8.12
C LEU A 46 9.32 -5.06 -9.27
N GLU A 47 8.89 -4.69 -10.47
CA GLU A 47 9.12 -5.49 -11.66
C GLU A 47 10.47 -5.18 -12.28
N PHE A 48 11.08 -6.21 -12.86
CA PHE A 48 12.35 -6.06 -13.56
C PHE A 48 12.20 -5.03 -14.71
N GLY A 49 13.12 -4.07 -14.75
CA GLY A 49 13.12 -3.05 -15.78
C GLY A 49 12.37 -1.78 -15.42
N LEU A 50 11.69 -1.73 -14.29
CA LEU A 50 10.99 -0.53 -13.82
C LEU A 50 11.72 0.12 -12.66
N THR A 51 11.67 1.45 -12.60
CA THR A 51 12.07 2.17 -11.39
C THR A 51 10.98 2.01 -10.33
N PRO A 52 11.28 2.21 -9.04
CA PRO A 52 10.23 2.21 -8.02
C PRO A 52 9.10 3.19 -8.32
N GLU A 53 9.42 4.37 -8.85
CA GLU A 53 8.44 5.37 -9.23
C GLU A 53 7.49 4.88 -10.33
N GLU A 54 8.06 4.29 -11.38
CA GLU A 54 7.26 3.71 -12.46
C GLU A 54 6.39 2.57 -11.97
N ASN A 55 6.96 1.73 -11.11
CA ASN A 55 6.26 0.56 -10.57
C ASN A 55 5.06 0.97 -9.73
N VAL A 56 5.23 1.94 -8.82
CA VAL A 56 4.15 2.36 -7.93
C VAL A 56 2.99 2.98 -8.71
N LEU A 57 3.29 3.79 -9.72
CA LEU A 57 2.24 4.41 -10.55
C LEU A 57 1.47 3.36 -11.35
N LYS A 58 2.17 2.34 -11.85
CA LYS A 58 1.55 1.22 -12.55
C LYS A 58 0.60 0.46 -11.62
N GLU A 59 1.03 0.18 -10.40
CA GLU A 59 0.22 -0.56 -9.42
C GLU A 59 -1.03 0.23 -8.99
N VAL A 60 -0.92 1.55 -8.86
CA VAL A 60 -2.08 2.39 -8.56
C VAL A 60 -3.14 2.28 -9.66
N ILE A 61 -2.72 2.28 -10.93
CA ILE A 61 -3.63 2.10 -12.05
C ILE A 61 -4.28 0.71 -11.99
N GLU A 62 -3.50 -0.33 -11.74
CA GLU A 62 -4.01 -1.70 -11.69
C GLU A 62 -5.03 -1.91 -10.56
N GLU A 63 -4.78 -1.36 -9.38
CA GLU A 63 -5.65 -1.58 -8.22
C GLU A 63 -6.82 -0.60 -8.17
N TYR A 64 -6.59 0.67 -8.48
CA TYR A 64 -7.59 1.72 -8.29
C TYR A 64 -8.06 2.40 -9.58
N GLY A 65 -7.53 1.99 -10.73
CA GLY A 65 -8.01 2.43 -12.03
C GLY A 65 -7.78 3.90 -12.34
N CYS A 66 -6.87 4.56 -11.65
CA CYS A 66 -6.62 5.98 -11.86
C CYS A 66 -5.13 6.28 -11.96
N VAL A 67 -4.80 7.42 -12.56
CA VAL A 67 -3.43 7.92 -12.64
C VAL A 67 -3.13 8.70 -11.38
N GLY A 68 -2.13 8.24 -10.62
CA GLY A 68 -1.68 8.93 -9.42
C GLY A 68 -0.55 9.90 -9.70
N GLU A 69 -0.33 10.80 -8.75
CA GLU A 69 0.80 11.73 -8.74
C GLU A 69 1.64 11.47 -7.50
N ILE A 70 2.93 11.19 -7.68
CA ILE A 70 3.82 10.97 -6.54
C ILE A 70 4.03 12.29 -5.81
N GLN A 71 3.63 12.32 -4.55
CA GLN A 71 3.84 13.48 -3.70
C GLN A 71 5.12 13.35 -2.89
N GLU A 72 5.44 12.13 -2.47
CA GLU A 72 6.60 11.90 -1.62
C GLU A 72 7.03 10.46 -1.68
N ARG A 73 8.34 10.24 -1.72
CA ARG A 73 8.95 8.92 -1.50
C ARG A 73 9.41 8.89 -0.04
N LEU A 74 8.86 7.98 0.75
CA LEU A 74 9.23 7.82 2.14
C LEU A 74 10.53 7.02 2.26
N LEU A 75 11.17 7.08 3.43
CA LEU A 75 12.41 6.35 3.66
C LEU A 75 12.19 4.85 3.51
N SER A 76 13.06 4.21 2.73
CA SER A 76 13.05 2.77 2.55
C SER A 76 13.48 2.07 3.83
N PHE A 77 13.00 0.84 4.03
CA PHE A 77 13.39 0.03 5.17
C PHE A 77 13.25 -1.45 4.84
N SER A 78 13.93 -2.28 5.61
CA SER A 78 13.79 -3.73 5.50
C SER A 78 12.65 -4.21 6.39
N LEU A 79 11.80 -5.06 5.84
CA LEU A 79 10.71 -5.71 6.56
C LEU A 79 11.02 -7.19 6.66
N PHE A 80 11.19 -7.66 7.89
CA PHE A 80 11.42 -9.07 8.18
C PHE A 80 10.17 -9.65 8.83
N ARG A 81 9.69 -10.77 8.30
CA ARG A 81 8.55 -11.48 8.88
C ARG A 81 8.83 -12.97 8.88
N GLU A 82 8.11 -13.68 9.74
CA GLU A 82 8.16 -15.13 9.79
C GLU A 82 6.74 -15.65 9.98
N ALA A 83 6.31 -16.56 9.11
CA ALA A 83 5.01 -17.19 9.17
C ALA A 83 5.16 -18.65 8.79
N ASN A 84 4.63 -19.55 9.62
CA ASN A 84 4.70 -21.00 9.39
C ASN A 84 6.13 -21.50 9.15
N GLY A 85 7.08 -20.93 9.87
CA GLY A 85 8.50 -21.30 9.75
C GLY A 85 9.22 -20.72 8.54
N ILE A 86 8.53 -19.95 7.71
CA ILE A 86 9.12 -19.32 6.52
C ILE A 86 9.48 -17.89 6.87
N LYS A 87 10.75 -17.56 6.73
CA LYS A 87 11.27 -16.20 6.92
C LYS A 87 11.23 -15.44 5.61
N THR A 88 10.79 -14.18 5.66
CA THR A 88 10.75 -13.32 4.48
C THR A 88 11.52 -12.03 4.72
N HIS A 89 12.13 -11.53 3.66
CA HIS A 89 12.87 -10.28 3.68
C HIS A 89 12.47 -9.43 2.48
N TRP A 90 11.85 -8.27 2.75
CA TRP A 90 11.46 -7.32 1.73
C TRP A 90 12.13 -5.98 1.98
N LEU A 91 12.67 -5.38 0.94
CA LEU A 91 13.04 -3.96 0.95
C LEU A 91 11.80 -3.17 0.53
N VAL A 92 11.31 -2.34 1.42
CA VAL A 92 10.08 -1.57 1.23
C VAL A 92 10.43 -0.16 0.79
N VAL A 93 9.87 0.27 -0.33
CA VAL A 93 10.05 1.61 -0.89
C VAL A 93 8.67 2.27 -0.97
N PRO A 94 8.22 2.96 0.10
CA PRO A 94 6.84 3.45 0.17
C PRO A 94 6.69 4.84 -0.43
N PHE A 95 5.47 5.12 -0.93
CA PHE A 95 5.14 6.38 -1.59
C PHE A 95 3.82 6.95 -1.09
N VAL A 96 3.74 8.27 -1.00
CA VAL A 96 2.47 8.98 -0.84
C VAL A 96 2.03 9.45 -2.23
N ILE A 97 0.82 9.11 -2.61
CA ILE A 97 0.28 9.33 -3.95
C ILE A 97 -0.98 10.18 -3.85
N LYS A 98 -1.02 11.25 -4.63
CA LYS A 98 -2.24 12.05 -4.75
C LYS A 98 -3.07 11.51 -5.91
N VAL A 99 -4.37 11.34 -5.68
CA VAL A 99 -5.32 10.85 -6.67
C VAL A 99 -6.53 11.76 -6.74
N ASN A 100 -7.25 11.70 -7.86
CA ASN A 100 -8.54 12.34 -7.99
C ASN A 100 -9.60 11.38 -7.45
N ARG A 101 -10.27 11.78 -6.37
CA ARG A 101 -11.27 10.93 -5.69
C ARG A 101 -12.37 10.42 -6.65
N ASN A 102 -12.74 11.23 -7.63
CA ASN A 102 -13.79 10.86 -8.59
C ASN A 102 -13.35 9.82 -9.62
N GLU A 103 -12.06 9.60 -9.77
CA GLU A 103 -11.51 8.62 -10.71
C GLU A 103 -11.20 7.27 -10.07
N VAL A 104 -11.17 7.23 -8.73
CA VAL A 104 -10.83 6.00 -7.99
C VAL A 104 -11.96 4.99 -8.08
N LYS A 105 -11.61 3.74 -8.38
CA LYS A 105 -12.55 2.63 -8.41
C LYS A 105 -11.85 1.34 -7.98
N ASN A 106 -12.62 0.33 -7.62
CA ASN A 106 -12.10 -1.00 -7.38
C ASN A 106 -11.85 -1.66 -8.75
N ASN A 107 -10.59 -1.67 -9.17
CA ASN A 107 -10.19 -2.22 -10.46
C ASN A 107 -9.71 -3.67 -10.39
N GLU A 108 -9.71 -4.25 -9.18
CA GLU A 108 -9.34 -5.65 -8.96
C GLU A 108 -10.38 -6.34 -8.05
N PRO A 109 -11.63 -6.49 -8.51
CA PRO A 109 -12.72 -6.99 -7.66
C PRO A 109 -12.50 -8.42 -7.16
N GLU A 110 -11.64 -9.20 -7.78
CA GLU A 110 -11.32 -10.54 -7.28
C GLU A 110 -10.45 -10.49 -6.02
N SER A 111 -9.59 -9.49 -5.90
CA SER A 111 -8.67 -9.36 -4.77
C SER A 111 -9.15 -8.33 -3.74
N ILE A 112 -10.07 -7.45 -4.13
CA ILE A 112 -10.54 -6.34 -3.32
C ILE A 112 -12.06 -6.43 -3.17
N ASP A 113 -12.54 -6.61 -1.93
CA ASP A 113 -13.97 -6.67 -1.64
C ASP A 113 -14.62 -5.31 -1.65
N GLU A 114 -13.95 -4.30 -1.10
CA GLU A 114 -14.46 -2.93 -1.07
C GLU A 114 -13.31 -1.94 -0.92
N ILE A 115 -13.56 -0.69 -1.33
CA ILE A 115 -12.64 0.43 -1.11
C ILE A 115 -13.37 1.48 -0.28
N ALA A 116 -12.62 2.18 0.57
CA ALA A 116 -13.18 3.24 1.41
C ALA A 116 -12.10 4.21 1.86
N TRP A 117 -12.53 5.40 2.26
CA TRP A 117 -11.64 6.46 2.73
C TRP A 117 -11.70 6.55 4.24
N PHE A 118 -10.53 6.63 4.88
CA PHE A 118 -10.44 6.68 6.35
C PHE A 118 -9.49 7.78 6.79
N LYS A 119 -9.83 8.39 7.92
CA LYS A 119 -8.92 9.33 8.61
C LYS A 119 -7.89 8.53 9.38
N LEU A 120 -6.67 9.10 9.52
CA LEU A 120 -5.59 8.43 10.22
C LEU A 120 -5.88 8.20 11.71
N ASN A 121 -6.77 8.99 12.31
CA ASN A 121 -7.18 8.80 13.69
C ASN A 121 -8.40 7.88 13.84
N ASN A 122 -8.88 7.32 12.76
CA ASN A 122 -10.03 6.39 12.77
C ASN A 122 -9.85 5.33 11.68
N LEU A 123 -8.79 4.54 11.83
CA LEU A 123 -8.44 3.52 10.86
C LEU A 123 -9.41 2.33 10.89
N PRO A 124 -9.57 1.63 9.76
CA PRO A 124 -10.39 0.41 9.75
C PRO A 124 -9.70 -0.72 10.53
N ALA A 125 -10.43 -1.77 10.80
CA ALA A 125 -9.88 -2.94 11.48
C ALA A 125 -10.51 -4.21 10.89
N PRO A 126 -9.76 -5.30 10.78
CA PRO A 126 -8.33 -5.43 11.09
C PRO A 126 -7.45 -4.87 9.98
N LEU A 127 -6.26 -4.41 10.36
CA LEU A 127 -5.29 -3.86 9.40
C LEU A 127 -4.35 -4.94 8.86
N HIS A 128 -3.92 -4.77 7.62
CA HIS A 128 -2.83 -5.53 7.04
C HIS A 128 -1.55 -5.30 7.86
N THR A 129 -0.84 -6.36 8.18
CA THR A 129 0.33 -6.27 9.07
C THR A 129 1.47 -5.43 8.48
N GLY A 130 1.67 -5.51 7.17
CA GLY A 130 2.67 -4.70 6.47
C GLY A 130 2.34 -3.21 6.51
N PHE A 131 1.06 -2.85 6.32
CA PHE A 131 0.63 -1.46 6.45
C PHE A 131 0.84 -0.96 7.88
N GLU A 132 0.42 -1.74 8.87
CA GLU A 132 0.56 -1.36 10.27
C GLU A 132 2.01 -1.07 10.64
N PHE A 133 2.93 -1.92 10.19
CA PHE A 133 4.36 -1.73 10.40
C PHE A 133 4.86 -0.43 9.76
N THR A 134 4.50 -0.18 8.51
CA THR A 134 4.92 1.02 7.78
C THR A 134 4.32 2.29 8.38
N PHE A 135 3.05 2.24 8.75
CA PHE A 135 2.37 3.37 9.37
C PHE A 135 3.05 3.77 10.67
N ASN A 136 3.42 2.79 11.50
CA ASN A 136 4.10 3.07 12.77
C ASN A 136 5.48 3.69 12.56
N LYS A 137 6.19 3.29 11.50
CA LYS A 137 7.48 3.87 11.16
C LYS A 137 7.37 5.33 10.68
N HIS A 138 6.30 5.66 9.97
CA HIS A 138 6.16 6.94 9.29
C HIS A 138 5.01 7.79 9.83
N ARG A 139 4.57 7.53 11.05
CA ARG A 139 3.39 8.16 11.65
C ARG A 139 3.41 9.69 11.53
N ASP A 140 4.54 10.31 11.82
CA ASP A 140 4.66 11.76 11.79
C ASP A 140 4.56 12.33 10.37
N LEU A 141 5.04 11.60 9.38
CA LEU A 141 4.96 12.02 7.99
C LEU A 141 3.51 11.95 7.48
N PHE A 142 2.75 10.94 7.92
CA PHE A 142 1.35 10.83 7.53
C PHE A 142 0.49 11.95 8.12
N LYS A 143 0.83 12.46 9.30
CA LYS A 143 0.06 13.51 9.97
C LYS A 143 -0.08 14.77 9.12
N LYS A 144 0.95 15.15 8.35
CA LYS A 144 0.89 16.37 7.53
C LYS A 144 -0.17 16.27 6.43
N TYR A 145 -0.52 15.06 5.99
CA TYR A 145 -1.57 14.87 4.99
C TYR A 145 -2.96 14.85 5.62
N SER A 146 -3.08 14.43 6.87
CA SER A 146 -4.36 14.41 7.58
C SER A 146 -4.82 15.79 8.02
N ASN A 147 -3.91 16.75 8.11
CA ASN A 147 -4.20 18.12 8.55
C ASN A 147 -4.37 19.09 7.37
N THR A 148 -4.31 18.63 6.14
CA THR A 148 -4.47 19.44 4.93
C THR A 148 -5.92 19.47 4.48
N ILE A 149 -6.76 20.09 5.27
CA ILE A 149 -8.15 20.24 4.91
C ILE A 149 -8.41 21.68 4.46
#